data_0b22399482df74e414072d03b148928a
#
_entry.id   0b22399482df74e414072d03b148928a
#
_cell.length_a   1.000
_cell.length_b   1.000
_cell.length_c   1.000
_cell.angle_alpha   90.00
_cell.angle_beta   90.00
_cell.angle_gamma   90.00
#
_symmetry.space_group_name_H-M   'P 1'
#
loop_
_entity.id
_entity.type
_entity.pdbx_description
1 polymer ?
#
loop_
_entity_poly.entity_id
_entity_poly.type
_entity_poly.pdbx_seq_one_letter_code
_entity_poly.pdbx_strand_id
1 'polypeptide(L)'
;MTRTVVIFEALTKNLIRSRVGLFFSILFPLMLLLVFGLVFGGSSTTQNYVPYLIGAFVMTNGIIALTSVATEFKRRGVLKRLSATPLTRLEWILGNVFCQALLAVVLTAVMIVSARVLFGIVTSINFYMAIILFAGAVLFSGMGMLLSGLVKDPEAASGLGNAIAFPMMFLSGTFMPLSIMPSFLQTIARVLPLFYFQDGLQAAMVTGNSTTALTDFVVICALAIVFILLGSLVTSWREK
;
A
#
# COMPACT_ATOMS: atom_id res chain seq x y z
N MET A 1 -9.05 -4.56 26.74
CA MET A 1 -8.59 -4.06 25.45
C MET A 1 -8.13 -5.25 24.62
N THR A 2 -8.59 -5.38 23.40
CA THR A 2 -8.14 -6.45 22.50
C THR A 2 -6.65 -6.23 22.21
N ARG A 3 -5.85 -7.28 22.29
CA ARG A 3 -4.39 -7.23 22.10
C ARG A 3 -3.98 -6.58 20.77
N THR A 4 -4.80 -6.76 19.74
CA THR A 4 -4.65 -6.09 18.43
C THR A 4 -4.63 -4.55 18.56
N VAL A 5 -5.45 -3.98 19.45
CA VAL A 5 -5.49 -2.51 19.67
C VAL A 5 -4.19 -2.01 20.29
N VAL A 6 -3.58 -2.77 21.21
CA VAL A 6 -2.29 -2.40 21.82
C VAL A 6 -1.17 -2.38 20.75
N ILE A 7 -1.17 -3.36 19.84
CA ILE A 7 -0.19 -3.41 18.74
C ILE A 7 -0.41 -2.24 17.80
N PHE A 8 -1.65 -2.00 17.38
CA PHE A 8 -2.03 -0.88 16.53
C PHE A 8 -1.56 0.46 17.14
N GLU A 9 -1.81 0.67 18.44
CA GLU A 9 -1.38 1.88 19.15
C GLU A 9 0.14 2.02 19.17
N ALA A 10 0.86 0.94 19.46
CA ALA A 10 2.33 0.92 19.47
C ALA A 10 2.93 1.23 18.10
N LEU A 11 2.39 0.62 17.04
CA LEU A 11 2.82 0.86 15.66
C LEU A 11 2.51 2.29 15.20
N THR A 12 1.33 2.79 15.51
CA THR A 12 0.92 4.15 15.17
C THR A 12 1.78 5.18 15.91
N LYS A 13 2.09 4.95 17.18
CA LYS A 13 3.02 5.81 17.95
C LYS A 13 4.43 5.78 17.35
N ASN A 14 4.93 4.62 16.94
CA ASN A 14 6.23 4.51 16.29
C ASN A 14 6.26 5.29 14.96
N LEU A 15 5.20 5.18 14.18
CA LEU A 15 5.01 5.93 12.94
C LEU A 15 5.03 7.45 13.19
N ILE A 16 4.23 7.95 14.14
CA ILE A 16 4.14 9.38 14.47
C ILE A 16 5.49 9.91 15.01
N ARG A 17 6.25 9.10 15.73
CA ARG A 17 7.59 9.46 16.22
C ARG A 17 8.63 9.54 15.12
N SER A 18 8.45 8.83 14.01
CA SER A 18 9.31 8.91 12.84
C SER A 18 8.99 10.16 11.99
N ARG A 19 9.27 11.36 12.53
CA ARG A 19 8.94 12.64 11.87
C ARG A 19 9.49 12.72 10.46
N VAL A 20 10.71 12.28 10.24
CA VAL A 20 11.36 12.27 8.92
C VAL A 20 10.66 11.30 7.97
N GLY A 21 10.35 10.09 8.43
CA GLY A 21 9.63 9.09 7.63
C GLY A 21 8.24 9.57 7.23
N LEU A 22 7.46 10.12 8.16
CA LEU A 22 6.14 10.70 7.87
C LEU A 22 6.22 11.87 6.90
N PHE A 23 7.18 12.77 7.12
CA PHE A 23 7.37 13.94 6.26
C PHE A 23 7.62 13.49 4.81
N PHE A 24 8.56 12.58 4.57
CA PHE A 24 8.80 12.06 3.24
C PHE A 24 7.67 11.21 2.67
N SER A 25 6.96 10.45 3.51
CA SER A 25 5.79 9.67 3.07
C SER A 25 4.64 10.56 2.57
N ILE A 26 4.55 11.80 3.02
CA ILE A 26 3.52 12.75 2.59
C ILE A 26 4.08 13.69 1.52
N LEU A 27 5.27 14.25 1.73
CA LEU A 27 5.86 15.24 0.82
C LEU A 27 6.14 14.67 -0.56
N PHE A 28 6.68 13.45 -0.65
CA PHE A 28 7.05 12.84 -1.93
C PHE A 28 5.83 12.60 -2.84
N PRO A 29 4.70 12.02 -2.37
CA PRO A 29 3.46 11.97 -3.14
C PRO A 29 2.97 13.32 -3.61
N LEU A 30 3.02 14.33 -2.73
CA LEU A 30 2.60 15.70 -3.08
C LEU A 30 3.50 16.32 -4.14
N MET A 31 4.81 16.12 -4.05
CA MET A 31 5.74 16.57 -5.10
C MET A 31 5.42 15.92 -6.45
N LEU A 32 5.15 14.61 -6.46
CA LEU A 32 4.77 13.93 -7.69
C LEU A 32 3.43 14.45 -8.23
N LEU A 33 2.44 14.66 -7.37
CA LEU A 33 1.16 15.26 -7.78
C LEU A 33 1.37 16.65 -8.40
N LEU A 34 2.22 17.48 -7.82
CA LEU A 34 2.58 18.78 -8.37
C LEU A 34 3.28 18.65 -9.73
N VAL A 35 4.28 17.78 -9.85
CA VAL A 35 5.02 17.57 -11.10
C VAL A 35 4.06 17.09 -12.20
N PHE A 36 3.26 16.05 -11.92
CA PHE A 36 2.30 15.53 -12.90
C PHE A 36 1.24 16.57 -13.26
N GLY A 37 0.72 17.31 -12.28
CA GLY A 37 -0.28 18.35 -12.52
C GLY A 37 0.26 19.51 -13.37
N LEU A 38 1.53 19.91 -13.18
CA LEU A 38 2.16 20.98 -13.94
C LEU A 38 2.61 20.53 -15.34
N VAL A 39 3.16 19.31 -15.45
CA VAL A 39 3.70 18.79 -16.73
C VAL A 39 2.59 18.39 -17.68
N PHE A 40 1.56 17.71 -17.20
CA PHE A 40 0.47 17.20 -18.04
C PHE A 40 -0.71 18.17 -18.18
N GLY A 41 -0.66 19.31 -17.51
CA GLY A 41 -1.44 20.54 -17.69
C GLY A 41 -2.89 20.39 -18.12
N GLY A 42 -3.76 19.99 -17.20
CA GLY A 42 -5.19 19.95 -17.44
C GLY A 42 -5.93 19.24 -16.31
N SER A 43 -7.06 19.77 -15.89
CA SER A 43 -7.83 19.19 -14.77
C SER A 43 -8.27 17.75 -15.03
N SER A 44 -8.65 17.41 -16.27
CA SER A 44 -9.08 16.04 -16.65
C SER A 44 -7.94 15.02 -16.65
N THR A 45 -6.76 15.39 -17.14
CA THR A 45 -5.60 14.49 -17.18
C THR A 45 -5.08 14.26 -15.76
N THR A 46 -4.92 15.32 -14.97
CA THR A 46 -4.45 15.23 -13.59
C THR A 46 -5.44 14.44 -12.72
N GLN A 47 -6.75 14.56 -12.95
CA GLN A 47 -7.77 13.79 -12.26
C GLN A 47 -7.54 12.28 -12.41
N ASN A 48 -7.15 11.82 -13.59
CA ASN A 48 -6.86 10.41 -13.84
C ASN A 48 -5.61 9.91 -13.11
N TYR A 49 -4.62 10.78 -12.85
CA TYR A 49 -3.39 10.36 -12.16
C TYR A 49 -3.53 10.25 -10.64
N VAL A 50 -4.49 10.92 -10.02
CA VAL A 50 -4.67 10.88 -8.55
C VAL A 50 -4.85 9.45 -8.01
N PRO A 51 -5.73 8.59 -8.56
CA PRO A 51 -5.87 7.20 -8.11
C PRO A 51 -4.59 6.37 -8.29
N TYR A 52 -3.87 6.58 -9.40
CA TYR A 52 -2.61 5.87 -9.66
C TYR A 52 -1.52 6.22 -8.64
N LEU A 53 -1.40 7.50 -8.29
CA LEU A 53 -0.46 7.96 -7.26
C LEU A 53 -0.84 7.40 -5.89
N ILE A 54 -2.12 7.48 -5.50
CA ILE A 54 -2.61 6.87 -4.25
C ILE A 54 -2.24 5.39 -4.22
N GLY A 55 -2.52 4.66 -5.31
CA GLY A 55 -2.21 3.24 -5.43
C GLY A 55 -0.73 2.92 -5.23
N ALA A 56 0.13 3.67 -5.90
CA ALA A 56 1.58 3.50 -5.80
C ALA A 56 2.09 3.71 -4.37
N PHE A 57 1.57 4.73 -3.66
CA PHE A 57 2.02 5.03 -2.31
C PHE A 57 1.47 4.09 -1.25
N VAL A 58 0.22 3.65 -1.38
CA VAL A 58 -0.34 2.61 -0.50
C VAL A 58 0.46 1.32 -0.65
N MET A 59 0.79 0.92 -1.88
CA MET A 59 1.64 -0.23 -2.16
C MET A 59 3.05 -0.06 -1.55
N THR A 60 3.70 1.07 -1.79
CA THR A 60 5.06 1.34 -1.31
C THR A 60 5.13 1.26 0.22
N ASN A 61 4.18 1.87 0.92
CA ASN A 61 4.10 1.77 2.37
C ASN A 61 3.79 0.34 2.83
N GLY A 62 2.88 -0.36 2.18
CA GLY A 62 2.53 -1.74 2.51
C GLY A 62 3.69 -2.72 2.29
N ILE A 63 4.43 -2.59 1.19
CA ILE A 63 5.55 -3.49 0.87
C ILE A 63 6.83 -3.04 1.58
N ILE A 64 7.35 -1.85 1.27
CA ILE A 64 8.70 -1.45 1.68
C ILE A 64 8.75 -1.15 3.18
N ALA A 65 7.83 -0.28 3.66
CA ALA A 65 7.87 0.14 5.05
C ALA A 65 7.56 -1.04 6.00
N LEU A 66 6.56 -1.87 5.67
CA LEU A 66 6.21 -3.00 6.53
C LEU A 66 7.30 -4.09 6.51
N THR A 67 7.89 -4.39 5.33
CA THR A 67 8.99 -5.35 5.24
C THR A 67 10.16 -4.94 6.14
N SER A 68 10.56 -3.66 6.09
CA SER A 68 11.65 -3.12 6.89
C SER A 68 11.33 -3.12 8.39
N VAL A 69 10.15 -2.63 8.78
CA VAL A 69 9.71 -2.58 10.18
C VAL A 69 9.59 -3.97 10.78
N ALA A 70 8.99 -4.91 10.06
CA ALA A 70 8.83 -6.29 10.53
C ALA A 70 10.18 -7.00 10.70
N THR A 71 11.12 -6.76 9.76
CA THR A 71 12.48 -7.32 9.84
C THR A 71 13.27 -6.70 10.99
N GLU A 72 13.15 -5.38 11.21
CA GLU A 72 13.77 -4.71 12.36
C GLU A 72 13.24 -5.23 13.70
N PHE A 73 11.94 -5.50 13.81
CA PHE A 73 11.36 -6.10 15.02
C PHE A 73 11.88 -7.52 15.26
N LYS A 74 12.14 -8.30 14.19
CA LYS A 74 12.84 -9.60 14.30
C LYS A 74 14.25 -9.39 14.84
N ARG A 75 15.04 -8.52 14.22
CA ARG A 75 16.43 -8.25 14.58
C ARG A 75 16.58 -7.81 16.03
N ARG A 76 15.71 -6.94 16.51
CA ARG A 76 15.70 -6.47 17.92
C ARG A 76 15.13 -7.48 18.92
N GLY A 77 14.72 -8.66 18.46
CA GLY A 77 14.13 -9.69 19.32
C GLY A 77 12.77 -9.32 19.90
N VAL A 78 12.10 -8.28 19.35
CA VAL A 78 10.77 -7.87 19.78
C VAL A 78 9.77 -9.00 19.58
N LEU A 79 9.85 -9.70 18.44
CA LEU A 79 8.97 -10.83 18.16
C LEU A 79 9.19 -12.00 19.15
N LYS A 80 10.44 -12.25 19.60
CA LYS A 80 10.73 -13.26 20.63
C LYS A 80 10.10 -12.88 21.98
N ARG A 81 10.13 -11.60 22.34
CA ARG A 81 9.47 -11.11 23.58
C ARG A 81 7.96 -11.17 23.44
N LEU A 82 7.41 -10.85 22.28
CA LEU A 82 5.97 -10.96 22.02
C LEU A 82 5.50 -12.42 22.02
N SER A 83 6.32 -13.37 21.56
CA SER A 83 5.98 -14.80 21.61
C SER A 83 5.94 -15.38 23.04
N ALA A 84 6.56 -14.72 24.02
CA ALA A 84 6.42 -15.04 25.45
C ALA A 84 5.12 -14.50 26.05
N THR A 85 4.41 -13.64 25.32
CA THR A 85 3.08 -13.16 25.71
C THR A 85 2.01 -14.03 25.03
N PRO A 86 0.77 -14.06 25.55
CA PRO A 86 -0.32 -14.82 24.91
C PRO A 86 -0.85 -14.18 23.62
N LEU A 87 0.02 -13.47 22.87
CA LEU A 87 -0.29 -12.83 21.60
C LEU A 87 -0.27 -13.85 20.47
N THR A 88 -1.28 -13.84 19.62
CA THR A 88 -1.36 -14.69 18.43
C THR A 88 -0.73 -14.01 17.23
N ARG A 89 -0.27 -14.82 16.25
CA ARG A 89 0.26 -14.32 14.95
C ARG A 89 -0.78 -13.45 14.24
N LEU A 90 -2.03 -13.89 14.26
CA LEU A 90 -3.13 -13.15 13.62
C LEU A 90 -3.36 -11.78 14.25
N GLU A 91 -3.30 -11.66 15.57
CA GLU A 91 -3.45 -10.38 16.26
C GLU A 91 -2.33 -9.39 15.86
N TRP A 92 -1.11 -9.89 15.69
CA TRP A 92 0.01 -9.05 15.22
C TRP A 92 -0.17 -8.63 13.76
N ILE A 93 -0.59 -9.55 12.88
CA ILE A 93 -0.88 -9.26 11.47
C ILE A 93 -1.99 -8.21 11.37
N LEU A 94 -3.09 -8.41 12.08
CA LEU A 94 -4.22 -7.48 12.07
C LEU A 94 -3.81 -6.09 12.60
N GLY A 95 -2.99 -6.01 13.65
CA GLY A 95 -2.47 -4.74 14.14
C GLY A 95 -1.67 -3.97 13.09
N ASN A 96 -0.82 -4.67 12.32
CA ASN A 96 -0.09 -4.06 11.21
C ASN A 96 -1.02 -3.63 10.06
N VAL A 97 -1.96 -4.48 9.66
CA VAL A 97 -2.94 -4.18 8.61
C VAL A 97 -3.76 -2.93 8.97
N PHE A 98 -4.26 -2.84 10.20
CA PHE A 98 -5.01 -1.65 10.64
C PHE A 98 -4.15 -0.38 10.66
N CYS A 99 -2.87 -0.48 11.05
CA CYS A 99 -1.93 0.64 10.98
C CYS A 99 -1.70 1.09 9.53
N GLN A 100 -1.51 0.15 8.60
CA GLN A 100 -1.35 0.46 7.18
C GLN A 100 -2.64 1.00 6.56
N ALA A 101 -3.81 0.48 6.94
CA ALA A 101 -5.09 1.01 6.49
C ALA A 101 -5.31 2.46 6.96
N LEU A 102 -4.96 2.78 8.20
CA LEU A 102 -5.00 4.16 8.71
C LEU A 102 -4.08 5.07 7.89
N LEU A 103 -2.86 4.64 7.62
CA LEU A 103 -1.92 5.38 6.76
C LEU A 103 -2.48 5.60 5.36
N ALA A 104 -3.03 4.55 4.75
CA ALA A 104 -3.64 4.63 3.42
C ALA A 104 -4.77 5.66 3.39
N VAL A 105 -5.63 5.69 4.42
CA VAL A 105 -6.71 6.69 4.54
C VAL A 105 -6.14 8.10 4.68
N VAL A 106 -5.15 8.30 5.54
CA VAL A 106 -4.51 9.62 5.74
C VAL A 106 -3.85 10.11 4.46
N LEU A 107 -3.05 9.27 3.79
CA LEU A 107 -2.41 9.60 2.53
C LEU A 107 -3.42 9.93 1.44
N THR A 108 -4.48 9.13 1.32
CA THR A 108 -5.55 9.35 0.35
C THR A 108 -6.26 10.67 0.61
N ALA A 109 -6.59 10.97 1.86
CA ALA A 109 -7.22 12.25 2.23
C ALA A 109 -6.32 13.45 1.89
N VAL A 110 -5.03 13.37 2.21
CA VAL A 110 -4.05 14.42 1.86
C VAL A 110 -3.96 14.59 0.35
N MET A 111 -3.91 13.51 -0.43
CA MET A 111 -3.84 13.56 -1.89
C MET A 111 -5.09 14.18 -2.51
N ILE A 112 -6.29 13.80 -2.05
CA ILE A 112 -7.57 14.35 -2.54
C ILE A 112 -7.67 15.83 -2.20
N VAL A 113 -7.37 16.23 -0.96
CA VAL A 113 -7.41 17.64 -0.54
C VAL A 113 -6.42 18.47 -1.36
N SER A 114 -5.20 17.98 -1.54
CA SER A 114 -4.17 18.68 -2.32
C SER A 114 -4.55 18.78 -3.80
N ALA A 115 -5.10 17.75 -4.41
CA ALA A 115 -5.58 17.75 -5.78
C ALA A 115 -6.71 18.78 -5.97
N ARG A 116 -7.60 18.88 -4.98
CA ARG A 116 -8.70 19.87 -5.00
C ARG A 116 -8.20 21.30 -4.83
N VAL A 117 -7.29 21.54 -3.90
CA VAL A 117 -6.80 22.90 -3.58
C VAL A 117 -5.87 23.42 -4.68
N LEU A 118 -4.98 22.58 -5.22
CA LEU A 118 -3.96 23.00 -6.18
C LEU A 118 -4.47 23.03 -7.63
N PHE A 119 -5.34 22.09 -7.99
CA PHE A 119 -5.77 21.90 -9.38
C PHE A 119 -7.28 21.99 -9.58
N GLY A 120 -8.07 22.24 -8.54
CA GLY A 120 -9.53 22.30 -8.61
C GLY A 120 -10.20 20.94 -8.94
N ILE A 121 -9.47 19.83 -8.77
CA ILE A 121 -9.94 18.49 -9.14
C ILE A 121 -10.93 17.99 -8.10
N VAL A 122 -12.10 17.55 -8.58
CA VAL A 122 -13.12 16.94 -7.74
C VAL A 122 -13.14 15.43 -8.03
N THR A 123 -12.77 14.63 -7.04
CA THR A 123 -12.85 13.16 -7.10
C THR A 123 -14.03 12.68 -6.27
N SER A 124 -14.70 11.62 -6.72
CA SER A 124 -15.81 11.02 -5.99
C SER A 124 -15.29 10.23 -4.78
N ILE A 125 -15.78 10.58 -3.59
CA ILE A 125 -15.55 9.80 -2.38
C ILE A 125 -16.78 8.92 -2.16
N ASN A 126 -16.65 7.62 -2.38
CA ASN A 126 -17.75 6.68 -2.30
C ASN A 126 -17.38 5.41 -1.54
N PHE A 127 -18.36 4.58 -1.29
CA PHE A 127 -18.17 3.31 -0.57
C PHE A 127 -17.19 2.37 -1.27
N TYR A 128 -17.21 2.29 -2.61
CA TYR A 128 -16.31 1.45 -3.40
C TYR A 128 -14.84 1.85 -3.21
N MET A 129 -14.55 3.15 -3.20
CA MET A 129 -13.20 3.65 -2.89
C MET A 129 -12.73 3.17 -1.53
N ALA A 130 -13.58 3.25 -0.49
CA ALA A 130 -13.22 2.87 0.87
C ALA A 130 -12.89 1.37 0.99
N ILE A 131 -13.72 0.50 0.38
CA ILE A 131 -13.49 -0.95 0.44
C ILE A 131 -12.25 -1.37 -0.36
N ILE A 132 -12.03 -0.77 -1.53
CA ILE A 132 -10.83 -1.03 -2.35
C ILE A 132 -9.59 -0.55 -1.61
N LEU A 133 -9.60 0.64 -1.02
CA LEU A 133 -8.48 1.18 -0.26
C LEU A 133 -8.10 0.27 0.91
N PHE A 134 -9.09 -0.21 1.65
CA PHE A 134 -8.88 -1.15 2.74
C PHE A 134 -8.33 -2.50 2.23
N ALA A 135 -8.93 -3.07 1.19
CA ALA A 135 -8.48 -4.33 0.61
C ALA A 135 -7.05 -4.23 0.06
N GLY A 136 -6.68 -3.12 -0.57
CA GLY A 136 -5.32 -2.84 -1.03
C GLY A 136 -4.32 -2.73 0.12
N ALA A 137 -4.69 -2.05 1.23
CA ALA A 137 -3.86 -2.01 2.41
C ALA A 137 -3.60 -3.41 3.00
N VAL A 138 -4.62 -4.28 3.01
CA VAL A 138 -4.51 -5.68 3.43
C VAL A 138 -3.58 -6.46 2.49
N LEU A 139 -3.78 -6.33 1.18
CA LEU A 139 -3.00 -7.00 0.14
C LEU A 139 -1.51 -6.67 0.25
N PHE A 140 -1.17 -5.38 0.22
CA PHE A 140 0.23 -4.96 0.24
C PHE A 140 0.90 -5.18 1.60
N SER A 141 0.14 -5.15 2.70
CA SER A 141 0.64 -5.60 3.99
C SER A 141 0.98 -7.09 3.99
N GLY A 142 0.13 -7.92 3.39
CA GLY A 142 0.39 -9.35 3.21
C GLY A 142 1.68 -9.61 2.42
N MET A 143 1.88 -8.87 1.32
CA MET A 143 3.12 -8.91 0.53
C MET A 143 4.34 -8.48 1.36
N GLY A 144 4.25 -7.36 2.08
CA GLY A 144 5.34 -6.89 2.95
C GLY A 144 5.72 -7.88 4.04
N MET A 145 4.73 -8.54 4.64
CA MET A 145 4.97 -9.60 5.61
C MET A 145 5.64 -10.82 5.01
N LEU A 146 5.20 -11.27 3.84
CA LEU A 146 5.83 -12.37 3.11
C LEU A 146 7.33 -12.06 2.89
N LEU A 147 7.63 -10.88 2.36
CA LEU A 147 9.00 -10.45 2.10
C LEU A 147 9.84 -10.34 3.38
N SER A 148 9.27 -9.83 4.47
CA SER A 148 9.96 -9.79 5.77
C SER A 148 10.32 -11.18 6.31
N GLY A 149 9.57 -12.21 5.90
CA GLY A 149 9.86 -13.59 6.23
C GLY A 149 11.10 -14.15 5.55
N LEU A 150 11.42 -13.65 4.35
CA LEU A 150 12.53 -14.12 3.51
C LEU A 150 13.88 -13.49 3.86
N VAL A 151 13.89 -12.34 4.57
CA VAL A 151 15.09 -11.56 4.82
C VAL A 151 15.30 -11.38 6.32
N LYS A 152 16.56 -11.37 6.76
CA LYS A 152 16.94 -11.20 8.17
C LYS A 152 17.45 -9.80 8.49
N ASP A 153 17.97 -9.09 7.50
CA ASP A 153 18.53 -7.75 7.66
C ASP A 153 17.57 -6.67 7.14
N PRO A 154 17.31 -5.59 7.91
CA PRO A 154 16.39 -4.52 7.51
C PRO A 154 16.81 -3.74 6.27
N GLU A 155 18.11 -3.60 6.01
CA GLU A 155 18.61 -2.93 4.81
C GLU A 155 18.35 -3.77 3.56
N ALA A 156 18.66 -5.08 3.64
CA ALA A 156 18.31 -6.03 2.59
C ALA A 156 16.79 -6.14 2.40
N ALA A 157 16.00 -6.02 3.47
CA ALA A 157 14.54 -6.00 3.41
C ALA A 157 14.01 -4.78 2.64
N SER A 158 14.58 -3.60 2.88
CA SER A 158 14.27 -2.39 2.10
C SER A 158 14.65 -2.55 0.63
N GLY A 159 15.84 -3.10 0.36
CA GLY A 159 16.31 -3.38 -1.00
C GLY A 159 15.38 -4.32 -1.76
N LEU A 160 14.96 -5.43 -1.13
CA LEU A 160 14.03 -6.40 -1.72
C LEU A 160 12.65 -5.77 -1.97
N GLY A 161 12.14 -5.00 -1.00
CA GLY A 161 10.89 -4.26 -1.14
C GLY A 161 10.91 -3.31 -2.33
N ASN A 162 12.00 -2.55 -2.49
CA ASN A 162 12.20 -1.64 -3.62
C ASN A 162 12.32 -2.40 -4.95
N ALA A 163 13.05 -3.51 -4.98
CA ALA A 163 13.25 -4.33 -6.18
C ALA A 163 11.92 -4.90 -6.72
N ILE A 164 10.90 -5.06 -5.87
CA ILE A 164 9.56 -5.50 -6.28
C ILE A 164 8.66 -4.30 -6.56
N ALA A 165 8.65 -3.30 -5.68
CA ALA A 165 7.73 -2.17 -5.78
C ALA A 165 8.01 -1.30 -7.01
N PHE A 166 9.27 -0.97 -7.34
CA PHE A 166 9.57 -0.11 -8.47
C PHE A 166 9.14 -0.71 -9.82
N PRO A 167 9.49 -1.96 -10.19
CA PRO A 167 8.98 -2.55 -11.41
C PRO A 167 7.45 -2.60 -11.46
N MET A 168 6.78 -2.90 -10.33
CA MET A 168 5.32 -2.86 -10.27
C MET A 168 4.77 -1.48 -10.57
N MET A 169 5.36 -0.40 -10.01
CA MET A 169 4.91 0.97 -10.28
C MET A 169 5.05 1.33 -11.76
N PHE A 170 6.18 0.97 -12.39
CA PHE A 170 6.39 1.25 -13.81
C PHE A 170 5.45 0.48 -14.72
N LEU A 171 5.25 -0.79 -14.45
CA LEU A 171 4.44 -1.68 -15.30
C LEU A 171 2.93 -1.53 -15.10
N SER A 172 2.47 -1.10 -13.93
CA SER A 172 1.03 -1.01 -13.64
C SER A 172 0.36 0.29 -14.11
N GLY A 173 1.08 1.17 -14.80
CA GLY A 173 0.47 2.39 -15.35
C GLY A 173 0.62 3.64 -14.49
N THR A 174 1.36 3.59 -13.36
CA THR A 174 1.54 4.74 -12.47
C THR A 174 2.24 5.92 -13.16
N PHE A 175 3.32 5.64 -13.89
CA PHE A 175 4.13 6.67 -14.56
C PHE A 175 3.81 6.81 -16.04
N MET A 176 3.30 5.76 -16.66
CA MET A 176 3.03 5.72 -18.09
C MET A 176 1.70 5.01 -18.35
N PRO A 177 0.73 5.63 -19.05
CA PRO A 177 -0.53 4.99 -19.39
C PRO A 177 -0.31 3.67 -20.13
N LEU A 178 -1.07 2.63 -19.78
CA LEU A 178 -0.96 1.31 -20.42
C LEU A 178 -1.20 1.37 -21.93
N SER A 179 -2.02 2.31 -22.39
CA SER A 179 -2.36 2.46 -23.81
C SER A 179 -1.16 2.72 -24.73
N ILE A 180 -0.07 3.29 -24.21
CA ILE A 180 1.15 3.58 -24.96
C ILE A 180 2.25 2.53 -24.77
N MET A 181 2.00 1.53 -23.91
CA MET A 181 2.95 0.43 -23.70
C MET A 181 2.82 -0.63 -24.80
N PRO A 182 3.93 -1.32 -25.16
CA PRO A 182 3.88 -2.50 -26.02
C PRO A 182 2.97 -3.59 -25.44
N SER A 183 2.33 -4.38 -26.31
CA SER A 183 1.31 -5.37 -25.90
C SER A 183 1.81 -6.42 -24.89
N PHE A 184 3.08 -6.81 -24.99
CA PHE A 184 3.66 -7.76 -24.03
C PHE A 184 3.75 -7.16 -22.62
N LEU A 185 4.08 -5.87 -22.46
CA LEU A 185 4.09 -5.18 -21.17
C LEU A 185 2.68 -5.02 -20.59
N GLN A 186 1.68 -4.75 -21.44
CA GLN A 186 0.29 -4.71 -21.00
C GLN A 186 -0.18 -6.06 -20.43
N THR A 187 0.28 -7.18 -21.01
CA THR A 187 -0.03 -8.52 -20.50
C THR A 187 0.61 -8.75 -19.14
N ILE A 188 1.87 -8.35 -18.96
CA ILE A 188 2.55 -8.42 -17.65
C ILE A 188 1.84 -7.53 -16.62
N ALA A 189 1.46 -6.31 -16.99
CA ALA A 189 0.75 -5.38 -16.11
C ALA A 189 -0.51 -6.01 -15.50
N ARG A 190 -1.30 -6.74 -16.31
CA ARG A 190 -2.54 -7.41 -15.87
C ARG A 190 -2.33 -8.57 -14.89
N VAL A 191 -1.10 -9.03 -14.71
CA VAL A 191 -0.77 -10.03 -13.68
C VAL A 191 -0.44 -9.36 -12.34
N LEU A 192 -0.08 -8.06 -12.35
CA LEU A 192 0.39 -7.35 -11.18
C LEU A 192 -0.76 -6.92 -10.26
N PRO A 193 -0.67 -7.16 -8.95
CA PRO A 193 -1.68 -6.74 -7.97
C PRO A 193 -1.96 -5.24 -7.98
N LEU A 194 -0.94 -4.42 -8.23
CA LEU A 194 -1.07 -2.97 -8.27
C LEU A 194 -1.98 -2.49 -9.40
N PHE A 195 -2.00 -3.18 -10.54
CA PHE A 195 -2.88 -2.86 -11.66
C PHE A 195 -4.35 -2.84 -11.23
N TYR A 196 -4.84 -3.93 -10.65
CA TYR A 196 -6.23 -4.04 -10.18
C TYR A 196 -6.56 -3.03 -9.09
N PHE A 197 -5.60 -2.76 -8.19
CA PHE A 197 -5.81 -1.76 -7.15
C PHE A 197 -5.97 -0.35 -7.71
N GLN A 198 -5.16 0.03 -8.68
CA GLN A 198 -5.22 1.34 -9.34
C GLN A 198 -6.44 1.47 -10.25
N ASP A 199 -6.77 0.44 -11.03
CA ASP A 199 -7.92 0.43 -11.92
C ASP A 199 -9.23 0.50 -11.11
N GLY A 200 -9.34 -0.28 -10.05
CA GLY A 200 -10.45 -0.23 -9.12
C GLY A 200 -10.61 1.14 -8.43
N LEU A 201 -9.51 1.77 -7.98
CA LEU A 201 -9.55 3.13 -7.45
C LEU A 201 -9.98 4.14 -8.51
N GLN A 202 -9.50 4.01 -9.74
CA GLN A 202 -9.91 4.87 -10.86
C GLN A 202 -11.39 4.67 -11.19
N ALA A 203 -11.85 3.42 -11.23
CA ALA A 203 -13.25 3.11 -11.45
C ALA A 203 -14.16 3.72 -10.38
N ALA A 204 -13.72 3.68 -9.12
CA ALA A 204 -14.47 4.24 -8.00
C ALA A 204 -14.42 5.79 -7.95
N MET A 205 -13.25 6.40 -8.16
CA MET A 205 -13.03 7.83 -7.90
C MET A 205 -13.33 8.73 -9.11
N VAL A 206 -13.12 8.22 -10.32
CA VAL A 206 -13.14 9.03 -11.55
C VAL A 206 -14.27 8.62 -12.49
N THR A 207 -14.32 7.36 -12.92
CA THR A 207 -15.29 6.91 -13.94
C THR A 207 -16.65 6.56 -13.38
N GLY A 208 -16.76 6.30 -12.08
CA GLY A 208 -18.01 5.87 -11.43
C GLY A 208 -18.49 4.48 -11.84
N ASN A 209 -17.62 3.67 -12.46
CA ASN A 209 -17.97 2.32 -12.92
C ASN A 209 -17.93 1.31 -11.76
N SER A 210 -19.09 1.10 -11.14
CA SER A 210 -19.23 0.19 -10.00
C SER A 210 -18.95 -1.28 -10.34
N THR A 211 -19.20 -1.71 -11.59
CA THR A 211 -18.94 -3.09 -12.02
C THR A 211 -17.44 -3.38 -12.05
N THR A 212 -16.65 -2.52 -12.68
CA THR A 212 -15.18 -2.64 -12.69
C THR A 212 -14.63 -2.57 -11.27
N ALA A 213 -15.09 -1.60 -10.47
CA ALA A 213 -14.67 -1.44 -9.08
C ALA A 213 -14.91 -2.70 -8.24
N LEU A 214 -16.06 -3.38 -8.42
CA LEU A 214 -16.39 -4.63 -7.72
C LEU A 214 -15.53 -5.80 -8.23
N THR A 215 -15.33 -5.92 -9.53
CA THR A 215 -14.51 -6.99 -10.11
C THR A 215 -13.08 -6.91 -9.57
N ASP A 216 -12.49 -5.72 -9.60
CA ASP A 216 -11.14 -5.49 -9.10
C ASP A 216 -11.04 -5.70 -7.59
N PHE A 217 -12.05 -5.27 -6.83
CA PHE A 217 -12.13 -5.55 -5.41
C PHE A 217 -12.09 -7.06 -5.11
N VAL A 218 -12.83 -7.88 -5.86
CA VAL A 218 -12.81 -9.35 -5.69
C VAL A 218 -11.41 -9.91 -5.98
N VAL A 219 -10.77 -9.46 -7.06
CA VAL A 219 -9.41 -9.89 -7.40
C VAL A 219 -8.42 -9.48 -6.31
N ILE A 220 -8.48 -8.23 -5.82
CA ILE A 220 -7.65 -7.74 -4.73
C ILE A 220 -7.82 -8.57 -3.46
N CYS A 221 -9.08 -8.90 -3.10
CA CYS A 221 -9.37 -9.74 -1.93
C CYS A 221 -8.80 -11.16 -2.09
N ALA A 222 -8.96 -11.78 -3.26
CA ALA A 222 -8.39 -13.09 -3.54
C ALA A 222 -6.85 -13.09 -3.40
N LEU A 223 -6.18 -12.10 -3.99
CA LEU A 223 -4.74 -11.93 -3.87
C LEU A 223 -4.30 -11.63 -2.43
N ALA A 224 -5.06 -10.80 -1.69
CA ALA A 224 -4.80 -10.49 -0.28
C ALA A 224 -4.81 -11.74 0.59
N ILE A 225 -5.80 -12.63 0.39
CA ILE A 225 -5.87 -13.91 1.10
C ILE A 225 -4.63 -14.76 0.81
N VAL A 226 -4.25 -14.89 -0.47
CA VAL A 226 -3.07 -15.66 -0.87
C VAL A 226 -1.80 -15.12 -0.21
N PHE A 227 -1.55 -13.81 -0.28
CA PHE A 227 -0.34 -13.21 0.30
C PHE A 227 -0.31 -13.23 1.82
N ILE A 228 -1.44 -13.08 2.50
CA ILE A 228 -1.52 -13.22 3.97
C ILE A 228 -1.23 -14.67 4.38
N LEU A 229 -1.81 -15.66 3.69
CA LEU A 229 -1.56 -17.07 3.97
C LEU A 229 -0.07 -17.40 3.77
N LEU A 230 0.51 -17.02 2.64
CA LEU A 230 1.94 -17.23 2.37
C LEU A 230 2.81 -16.49 3.40
N GLY A 231 2.49 -15.24 3.70
CA GLY A 231 3.19 -14.44 4.72
C GLY A 231 3.14 -15.08 6.10
N SER A 232 1.99 -15.64 6.48
CA SER A 232 1.83 -16.32 7.77
C SER A 232 2.63 -17.62 7.87
N LEU A 233 2.84 -18.32 6.76
CA LEU A 233 3.65 -19.55 6.69
C LEU A 233 5.15 -19.25 6.78
N VAL A 234 5.61 -18.21 6.10
CA VAL A 234 7.04 -17.87 6.02
C VAL A 234 7.53 -17.12 7.26
N THR A 235 6.67 -16.34 7.90
CA THR A 235 7.04 -15.61 9.12
C THR A 235 7.12 -16.57 10.33
N SER A 236 8.31 -17.09 10.60
CA SER A 236 8.53 -17.95 11.77
C SER A 236 8.61 -17.11 13.05
N TRP A 237 7.74 -17.38 14.04
CA TRP A 237 7.78 -16.79 15.40
C TRP A 237 8.78 -17.47 16.33
N ARG A 238 9.25 -18.67 15.94
CA ARG A 238 10.26 -19.45 16.66
C ARG A 238 11.42 -19.72 15.69
N GLU A 239 12.42 -18.89 15.75
CA GLU A 239 13.75 -19.36 15.34
C GLU A 239 14.19 -20.41 16.34
N LYS A 240 14.51 -21.62 15.83
CA LYS A 240 15.19 -22.67 16.60
C LYS A 240 16.56 -22.19 17.04
#